data_02a3b0f0b7efd8bcfef32b22d689887f
#
_entry.id   02a3b0f0b7efd8bcfef32b22d689887f
#
_cell.length_a   1.000
_cell.length_b   1.000
_cell.length_c   1.000
_cell.angle_alpha   90.00
_cell.angle_beta   90.00
_cell.angle_gamma   90.00
#
_symmetry.space_group_name_H-M   'P 1'
#
loop_
_entity.id
_entity.type
_entity.pdbx_description
1 polymer ?
#
loop_
_entity_poly.entity_id
_entity_poly.type
_entity_poly.pdbx_seq_one_letter_code
_entity_poly.pdbx_strand_id
1 'polypeptide(L)'
;LVLIIPACAAFASFKGPDGTVIPAWKSIWPLFGATNQLLAALALITFVVFLKDRRAAFGFVLWPAVFMVLMPMLALGLMVMEHGPASLLGSIACGMLILGFYVSLMSLRFIRRSDPIHTISEMEPEPGSKRRL
;
A
#
# COMPACT_ATOMS: atom_id res chain seq x y z
N LEU A 1 -24.62 14.89 -1.02
CA LEU A 1 -24.38 13.89 0.05
C LEU A 1 -22.87 13.64 0.28
N VAL A 2 -22.04 13.51 -0.76
CA VAL A 2 -20.61 13.22 -0.65
C VAL A 2 -19.82 14.34 0.07
N LEU A 3 -20.23 15.60 -0.06
CA LEU A 3 -19.57 16.74 0.58
C LEU A 3 -20.11 17.05 1.99
N ILE A 4 -21.33 16.64 2.32
CA ILE A 4 -21.95 16.94 3.61
C ILE A 4 -21.26 16.17 4.75
N ILE A 5 -20.93 14.89 4.55
CA ILE A 5 -20.27 14.06 5.55
C ILE A 5 -18.89 14.63 5.95
N PRO A 6 -17.97 14.92 5.01
CA PRO A 6 -16.68 15.52 5.36
C PRO A 6 -16.82 16.95 5.91
N ALA A 7 -17.82 17.74 5.46
CA ALA A 7 -18.07 19.04 6.02
C ALA A 7 -18.54 18.97 7.47
N CYS A 8 -19.48 18.07 7.81
CA CYS A 8 -19.88 17.84 9.20
C CYS A 8 -18.72 17.32 10.05
N ALA A 9 -17.89 16.45 9.53
CA ALA A 9 -16.70 15.96 10.22
C ALA A 9 -15.67 17.07 10.47
N ALA A 10 -15.53 18.05 9.56
CA ALA A 10 -14.62 19.17 9.73
C ALA A 10 -15.00 20.10 10.90
N PHE A 11 -16.29 20.23 11.19
CA PHE A 11 -16.81 21.06 12.29
C PHE A 11 -17.00 20.26 13.61
N ALA A 12 -16.89 18.94 13.57
CA ALA A 12 -16.92 18.11 14.77
C ALA A 12 -15.64 18.35 15.61
N SER A 13 -15.79 18.20 16.92
CA SER A 13 -14.66 18.32 17.86
C SER A 13 -14.66 17.09 18.76
N PHE A 14 -13.47 16.52 19.00
CA PHE A 14 -13.26 15.43 19.93
C PHE A 14 -12.54 15.94 21.19
N LYS A 15 -12.86 15.34 22.34
CA LYS A 15 -12.07 15.54 23.55
C LYS A 15 -10.85 14.62 23.50
N GLY A 16 -9.67 15.21 23.52
CA GLY A 16 -8.42 14.49 23.68
C GLY A 16 -8.32 13.79 25.04
N PRO A 17 -7.35 12.89 25.22
CA PRO A 17 -7.11 12.22 26.51
C PRO A 17 -6.88 13.20 27.68
N ASP A 18 -6.33 14.38 27.38
CA ASP A 18 -6.03 15.44 28.34
C ASP A 18 -7.21 16.42 28.57
N GLY A 19 -8.42 16.10 28.10
CA GLY A 19 -9.58 16.96 28.21
C GLY A 19 -9.58 18.17 27.24
N THR A 20 -8.57 18.34 26.41
CA THR A 20 -8.50 19.40 25.40
C THR A 20 -9.44 19.13 24.24
N VAL A 21 -10.12 20.17 23.76
CA VAL A 21 -10.99 20.07 22.58
C VAL A 21 -10.13 20.17 21.33
N ILE A 22 -10.02 19.06 20.61
CA ILE A 22 -9.26 18.97 19.37
C ILE A 22 -10.24 18.92 18.20
N PRO A 23 -10.09 19.77 17.16
CA PRO A 23 -10.91 19.69 15.96
C PRO A 23 -10.76 18.31 15.30
N ALA A 24 -11.85 17.68 14.90
CA ALA A 24 -11.86 16.34 14.30
C ALA A 24 -10.94 16.23 13.07
N TRP A 25 -10.91 17.26 12.24
CA TRP A 25 -10.05 17.28 11.06
C TRP A 25 -8.56 17.13 11.39
N LYS A 26 -8.10 17.73 12.50
CA LYS A 26 -6.70 17.64 12.94
C LYS A 26 -6.31 16.22 13.35
N SER A 27 -7.25 15.47 13.94
CA SER A 27 -7.05 14.09 14.33
C SER A 27 -7.15 13.12 13.14
N ILE A 28 -8.01 13.43 12.16
CA ILE A 28 -8.25 12.56 10.99
C ILE A 28 -7.18 12.78 9.90
N TRP A 29 -6.56 13.96 9.86
CA TRP A 29 -5.60 14.32 8.82
C TRP A 29 -4.41 13.34 8.67
N PRO A 30 -3.74 12.92 9.77
CA PRO A 30 -2.65 11.94 9.67
C PRO A 30 -3.12 10.58 9.12
N LEU A 31 -4.32 10.15 9.51
CA LEU A 31 -4.92 8.91 9.02
C LEU A 31 -5.20 8.98 7.51
N PHE A 32 -5.76 10.09 7.05
CA PHE A 32 -6.02 10.34 5.63
C PHE A 32 -4.71 10.37 4.83
N GLY A 33 -3.68 11.03 5.35
CA GLY A 33 -2.35 11.08 4.75
C GLY A 33 -1.72 9.69 4.62
N ALA A 34 -1.75 8.89 5.68
CA ALA A 34 -1.22 7.53 5.69
C ALA A 34 -1.95 6.61 4.69
N THR A 35 -3.29 6.72 4.62
CA THR A 35 -4.11 5.95 3.65
C THR A 35 -3.74 6.30 2.22
N ASN A 36 -3.58 7.58 1.91
CA ASN A 36 -3.21 8.04 0.59
C ASN A 36 -1.80 7.59 0.18
N GLN A 37 -0.86 7.58 1.11
CA GLN A 37 0.49 7.06 0.90
C GLN A 37 0.48 5.54 0.67
N LEU A 38 -0.34 4.77 1.40
CA LEU A 38 -0.50 3.34 1.17
C LEU A 38 -1.05 3.05 -0.23
N LEU A 39 -2.01 3.83 -0.70
CA LEU A 39 -2.56 3.71 -2.06
C LEU A 39 -1.48 3.96 -3.12
N ALA A 40 -0.66 5.00 -2.93
CA ALA A 40 0.48 5.28 -3.80
C ALA A 40 1.52 4.15 -3.77
N ALA A 41 1.79 3.59 -2.60
CA ALA A 41 2.68 2.43 -2.46
C ALA A 41 2.19 1.22 -3.25
N LEU A 42 0.88 0.91 -3.20
CA LEU A 42 0.27 -0.17 -3.97
C LEU A 42 0.41 0.05 -5.48
N ALA A 43 0.20 1.28 -5.95
CA ALA A 43 0.39 1.63 -7.36
C ALA A 43 1.84 1.42 -7.79
N LEU A 44 2.82 1.85 -6.98
CA LEU A 44 4.24 1.65 -7.26
C LEU A 44 4.64 0.16 -7.25
N ILE A 45 4.13 -0.62 -6.30
CA ILE A 45 4.37 -2.08 -6.25
C ILE A 45 3.83 -2.75 -7.52
N THR A 46 2.62 -2.40 -7.94
CA THR A 46 2.03 -2.91 -9.19
C THR A 46 2.90 -2.56 -10.39
N PHE A 47 3.45 -1.35 -10.41
CA PHE A 47 4.35 -0.91 -11.48
C PHE A 47 5.69 -1.67 -11.44
N VAL A 48 6.25 -1.96 -10.26
CA VAL A 48 7.45 -2.81 -10.11
C VAL A 48 7.21 -4.21 -10.67
N VAL A 49 6.05 -4.82 -10.36
CA VAL A 49 5.67 -6.14 -10.91
C VAL A 49 5.59 -6.09 -12.43
N PHE A 50 4.92 -5.07 -12.97
CA PHE A 50 4.81 -4.88 -14.42
C PHE A 50 6.18 -4.73 -15.11
N LEU A 51 7.10 -3.93 -14.53
CA LEU A 51 8.46 -3.78 -15.06
C LEU A 51 9.26 -5.08 -14.99
N LYS A 52 9.10 -5.85 -13.91
CA LYS A 52 9.75 -7.17 -13.77
C LYS A 52 9.28 -8.13 -14.87
N ASP A 53 7.98 -8.20 -15.15
CA ASP A 53 7.43 -9.03 -16.21
C ASP A 53 7.96 -8.64 -17.59
N ARG A 54 8.23 -7.35 -17.79
CA ARG A 54 8.84 -6.81 -19.03
C ARG A 54 10.36 -6.95 -19.07
N ARG A 55 11.00 -7.57 -18.07
CA ARG A 55 12.46 -7.65 -17.93
C ARG A 55 13.17 -6.27 -17.98
N ALA A 56 12.45 -5.21 -17.60
CA ALA A 56 13.00 -3.87 -17.52
C ALA A 56 13.67 -3.63 -16.15
N ALA A 57 14.55 -2.63 -16.07
CA ALA A 57 15.20 -2.25 -14.83
C ALA A 57 14.16 -1.69 -13.86
N PHE A 58 13.82 -2.44 -12.81
CA PHE A 58 12.81 -2.06 -11.80
C PHE A 58 13.42 -1.50 -10.51
N GLY A 59 14.73 -1.63 -10.32
CA GLY A 59 15.41 -1.26 -9.07
C GLY A 59 15.20 0.20 -8.67
N PHE A 60 15.15 1.08 -9.64
CA PHE A 60 14.94 2.51 -9.41
C PHE A 60 13.51 2.83 -8.88
N VAL A 61 12.49 2.05 -9.27
CA VAL A 61 11.10 2.21 -8.80
C VAL A 61 10.90 1.50 -7.46
N LEU A 62 11.67 0.47 -7.18
CA LEU A 62 11.59 -0.30 -5.94
C LEU A 62 11.91 0.57 -4.70
N TRP A 63 12.92 1.44 -4.79
CA TRP A 63 13.31 2.32 -3.69
C TRP A 63 12.19 3.25 -3.21
N PRO A 64 11.57 4.07 -4.09
CA PRO A 64 10.42 4.88 -3.66
C PRO A 64 9.23 4.03 -3.24
N ALA A 65 9.00 2.84 -3.82
CA ALA A 65 7.93 1.96 -3.40
C ALA A 65 8.12 1.48 -1.94
N VAL A 66 9.32 1.03 -1.58
CA VAL A 66 9.66 0.64 -0.19
C VAL A 66 9.50 1.81 0.77
N PHE A 67 9.98 2.99 0.40
CA PHE A 67 9.85 4.20 1.21
C PHE A 67 8.37 4.56 1.45
N MET A 68 7.53 4.50 0.40
CA MET A 68 6.09 4.79 0.48
C MET A 68 5.30 3.76 1.30
N VAL A 69 5.84 2.56 1.49
CA VAL A 69 5.25 1.56 2.41
C VAL A 69 5.70 1.85 3.85
N LEU A 70 6.99 2.09 4.06
CA LEU A 70 7.56 2.23 5.41
C LEU A 70 7.05 3.48 6.12
N MET A 71 6.96 4.62 5.44
CA MET A 71 6.54 5.88 6.06
C MET A 71 5.14 5.83 6.67
N PRO A 72 4.08 5.39 5.95
CA PRO A 72 2.76 5.29 6.55
C PRO A 72 2.69 4.21 7.63
N MET A 73 3.46 3.12 7.52
CA MET A 73 3.53 2.11 8.58
C MET A 73 4.08 2.70 9.88
N LEU A 74 5.15 3.48 9.80
CA LEU A 74 5.72 4.18 10.95
C LEU A 74 4.75 5.22 11.52
N ALA A 75 4.13 6.04 10.66
CA ALA A 75 3.18 7.06 11.08
C ALA A 75 1.97 6.45 11.80
N LEU A 76 1.38 5.38 11.26
CA LEU A 76 0.27 4.68 11.89
C LEU A 76 0.69 3.99 13.19
N GLY A 77 1.91 3.42 13.24
CA GLY A 77 2.46 2.83 14.45
C GLY A 77 2.61 3.83 15.58
N LEU A 78 3.18 5.01 15.29
CA LEU A 78 3.29 6.12 16.25
C LEU A 78 1.91 6.59 16.71
N MET A 79 0.95 6.69 15.80
CA MET A 79 -0.42 7.10 16.12
C MET A 79 -1.12 6.10 17.07
N VAL A 80 -0.90 4.80 16.89
CA VAL A 80 -1.41 3.77 17.81
C VAL A 80 -0.75 3.89 19.19
N MET A 81 0.56 4.19 19.23
CA MET A 81 1.27 4.38 20.50
C MET A 81 0.81 5.65 21.24
N GLU A 82 0.54 6.73 20.54
CA GLU A 82 0.14 8.01 21.12
C GLU A 82 -1.31 8.00 21.63
N HIS A 83 -2.25 7.45 20.87
CA HIS A 83 -3.67 7.48 21.20
C HIS A 83 -4.15 6.22 21.93
N GLY A 84 -3.34 5.17 21.96
CA GLY A 84 -3.70 3.85 22.48
C GLY A 84 -4.65 3.07 21.57
N PRO A 85 -4.56 1.73 21.57
CA PRO A 85 -5.36 0.88 20.67
C PRO A 85 -6.87 0.90 21.00
N ALA A 86 -7.25 1.30 22.21
CA ALA A 86 -8.63 1.36 22.67
C ALA A 86 -9.36 2.64 22.25
N SER A 87 -8.65 3.66 21.78
CA SER A 87 -9.28 4.88 21.25
C SER A 87 -9.85 4.64 19.84
N LEU A 88 -10.84 5.42 19.45
CA LEU A 88 -11.43 5.34 18.10
C LEU A 88 -10.37 5.51 17.00
N LEU A 89 -9.49 6.50 17.14
CA LEU A 89 -8.40 6.73 16.19
C LEU A 89 -7.35 5.62 16.22
N GLY A 90 -6.97 5.17 17.41
CA GLY A 90 -6.00 4.09 17.57
C GLY A 90 -6.51 2.76 17.01
N SER A 91 -7.79 2.43 17.19
CA SER A 91 -8.38 1.21 16.63
C SER A 91 -8.43 1.24 15.09
N ILE A 92 -8.78 2.39 14.50
CA ILE A 92 -8.76 2.56 13.03
C ILE A 92 -7.32 2.47 12.52
N ALA A 93 -6.36 3.15 13.16
CA ALA A 93 -4.95 3.10 12.80
C ALA A 93 -4.38 1.67 12.90
N CYS A 94 -4.78 0.91 13.92
CA CYS A 94 -4.40 -0.50 14.08
C CYS A 94 -4.95 -1.37 12.96
N GLY A 95 -6.23 -1.20 12.60
CA GLY A 95 -6.82 -1.88 11.44
C GLY A 95 -6.10 -1.57 10.13
N MET A 96 -5.74 -0.30 9.91
CA MET A 96 -4.97 0.13 8.76
C MET A 96 -3.55 -0.45 8.74
N LEU A 97 -2.88 -0.54 9.90
CA LEU A 97 -1.58 -1.20 10.03
C LEU A 97 -1.65 -2.67 9.62
N ILE A 98 -2.62 -3.40 10.15
CA ILE A 98 -2.81 -4.82 9.83
C ILE A 98 -3.06 -5.00 8.33
N LEU A 99 -3.94 -4.20 7.76
CA LEU A 99 -4.24 -4.23 6.33
C LEU A 99 -3.01 -3.90 5.47
N GLY A 100 -2.29 -2.84 5.81
CA GLY A 100 -1.09 -2.43 5.10
C GLY A 100 0.03 -3.48 5.19
N PHE A 101 0.21 -4.10 6.35
CA PHE A 101 1.16 -5.19 6.54
C PHE A 101 0.78 -6.42 5.71
N TYR A 102 -0.50 -6.81 5.73
CA TYR A 102 -1.02 -7.92 4.93
C TYR A 102 -0.78 -7.72 3.43
N VAL A 103 -1.13 -6.54 2.93
CA VAL A 103 -0.95 -6.19 1.51
C VAL A 103 0.54 -6.16 1.14
N SER A 104 1.40 -5.62 2.00
CA SER A 104 2.85 -5.59 1.79
C SER A 104 3.44 -7.01 1.71
N LEU A 105 3.04 -7.90 2.62
CA LEU A 105 3.47 -9.30 2.58
C LEU A 105 2.99 -10.02 1.32
N MET A 106 1.74 -9.80 0.92
CA MET A 106 1.18 -10.42 -0.28
C MET A 106 1.92 -9.94 -1.54
N SER A 107 2.23 -8.65 -1.62
CA SER A 107 3.00 -8.05 -2.70
C SER A 107 4.42 -8.61 -2.78
N LEU A 108 5.10 -8.76 -1.65
CA LEU A 108 6.41 -9.40 -1.58
C LEU A 108 6.39 -10.86 -2.06
N ARG A 109 5.37 -11.63 -1.66
CA ARG A 109 5.19 -13.01 -2.13
C ARG A 109 4.97 -13.06 -3.64
N PHE A 110 4.20 -12.13 -4.18
CA PHE A 110 3.94 -12.05 -5.61
C PHE A 110 5.21 -11.70 -6.39
N ILE A 111 5.98 -10.71 -5.94
CA ILE A 111 7.28 -10.33 -6.54
C ILE A 111 8.26 -11.50 -6.54
N ARG A 112 8.29 -12.33 -5.48
CA ARG A 112 9.15 -13.51 -5.40
C ARG A 112 8.69 -14.67 -6.30
N ARG A 113 7.37 -14.79 -6.54
CA ARG A 113 6.78 -15.92 -7.29
C ARG A 113 6.76 -15.69 -8.80
N SER A 114 6.96 -14.47 -9.28
CA SER A 114 7.08 -14.17 -10.70
C SER A 114 8.46 -14.58 -11.22
N ASP A 115 8.75 -15.90 -11.25
CA ASP A 115 9.80 -16.45 -12.07
C ASP A 115 9.38 -16.30 -13.54
N PRO A 116 10.29 -15.92 -14.44
CA PRO A 116 9.94 -15.69 -15.83
C PRO A 116 9.41 -16.99 -16.43
N ILE A 117 8.26 -16.89 -17.09
CA ILE A 117 7.62 -17.97 -17.82
C ILE A 117 8.61 -18.53 -18.85
N HIS A 118 9.21 -19.66 -18.50
CA HIS A 118 10.08 -20.46 -19.39
C HIS A 118 9.26 -21.25 -20.43
N THR A 119 7.94 -21.01 -20.49
CA THR A 119 7.00 -21.89 -21.20
C THR A 119 6.76 -21.51 -22.66
N ILE A 120 7.35 -20.44 -23.18
CA ILE A 120 7.13 -20.03 -24.59
C ILE A 120 8.23 -20.56 -25.53
N SER A 121 9.40 -20.93 -25.02
CA SER A 121 10.49 -21.43 -25.90
C SER A 121 10.37 -22.91 -26.26
N GLU A 122 9.45 -23.67 -25.64
CA GLU A 122 9.21 -25.08 -26.01
C GLU A 122 8.10 -25.27 -27.07
N MET A 123 7.42 -24.19 -27.47
CA MET A 123 6.38 -24.24 -28.52
C MET A 123 6.86 -23.73 -29.88
N GLU A 124 8.15 -23.49 -30.05
CA GLU A 124 8.67 -23.24 -31.39
C GLU A 124 8.89 -24.59 -32.08
N PRO A 125 8.07 -24.94 -33.10
CA PRO A 125 8.27 -26.18 -33.82
C PRO A 125 9.63 -26.13 -34.51
N GLU A 126 10.46 -27.12 -34.26
CA GLU A 126 11.78 -27.31 -34.84
C GLU A 126 11.77 -27.02 -36.37
N PRO A 127 12.63 -26.09 -36.85
CA PRO A 127 12.63 -25.70 -38.27
C PRO A 127 13.18 -26.78 -39.19
N GLY A 128 13.26 -28.02 -38.74
CA GLY A 128 13.90 -29.17 -39.44
C GLY A 128 12.97 -30.22 -40.06
N SER A 129 11.65 -30.19 -39.84
CA SER A 129 10.74 -31.25 -40.25
C SER A 129 10.20 -31.17 -41.69
N LYS A 130 10.56 -30.15 -42.48
CA LYS A 130 10.09 -30.06 -43.89
C LYS A 130 11.22 -30.26 -44.90
N ARG A 131 11.89 -31.39 -44.90
CA ARG A 131 12.66 -31.85 -46.06
C ARG A 131 12.78 -33.38 -46.02
N ARG A 132 11.73 -34.10 -46.30
CA ARG A 132 11.77 -35.44 -46.96
C ARG A 132 10.41 -35.67 -47.63
N LEU A 133 10.24 -35.24 -48.82
CA LEU A 133 9.47 -35.88 -49.89
C LEU A 133 10.20 -35.57 -51.21
#